data_8eb8cc21f24d4f568911177305698442
#
_entry.id   8eb8cc21f24d4f568911177305698442
#
_cell.length_a   1.000
_cell.length_b   1.000
_cell.length_c   1.000
_cell.angle_alpha   90.00
_cell.angle_beta   90.00
_cell.angle_gamma   90.00
#
_symmetry.space_group_name_H-M   'P 1'
#
loop_
_entity.id
_entity.type
_entity.pdbx_description
1 polymer ?
#
loop_
_entity_poly.entity_id
_entity_poly.type
_entity_poly.pdbx_seq_one_letter_code
_entity_poly.pdbx_strand_id
1 'polypeptide(L)'
;MTIQIAGSAAIAFGQNKPHLRSLLQTACDNQGWGKMVNRPPSKHSSLERAMQTVCKGLAIEADAVLSVRALEPELSFEATRVRKGTTRNTVTHLASAQVDEAAGRVALVSWNPQADSIQLSTDLDAEYQSNLLYVTPAQLHGVIANVVAKLKGVELGGRNVFYIPQSGVQAFSQWQSDAQISSYHTVPLETAKSPDTVKHILDQLNEEVTREGAAVLEAAASGSVEPRSAKAMAKRARALVDKIKSYESALGQCLDWMREPLEQAESALAVTTLLSVSA
;
A
#
# COMPACT_ATOMS: atom_id res chain seq x y z
N MET A 1 15.31 19.25 31.44
CA MET A 1 14.45 19.82 30.36
C MET A 1 13.50 18.70 29.96
N THR A 2 12.21 18.81 30.22
CA THR A 2 11.26 17.73 29.89
C THR A 2 10.79 17.93 28.45
N ILE A 3 11.15 17.02 27.58
CA ILE A 3 10.74 17.05 26.19
C ILE A 3 9.28 16.59 26.12
N GLN A 4 8.38 17.46 25.66
CA GLN A 4 6.98 17.13 25.42
C GLN A 4 6.76 16.92 23.93
N ILE A 5 6.59 15.69 23.49
CA ILE A 5 6.05 15.42 22.17
C ILE A 5 4.54 15.26 22.32
N ALA A 6 3.78 16.23 21.82
CA ALA A 6 2.34 16.11 21.73
C ALA A 6 1.97 15.39 20.43
N GLY A 7 1.15 14.37 20.53
CA GLY A 7 0.68 13.60 19.40
C GLY A 7 -0.32 12.54 19.81
N SER A 8 -0.68 11.67 18.85
CA SER A 8 -1.56 10.55 19.12
C SER A 8 -1.02 9.30 18.44
N ALA A 9 -1.22 8.14 19.06
CA ALA A 9 -1.05 6.86 18.40
C ALA A 9 -2.36 6.48 17.68
N ALA A 10 -2.30 6.17 16.41
CA ALA A 10 -3.36 5.46 15.73
C ALA A 10 -3.04 3.96 15.80
N ILE A 11 -3.88 3.23 16.49
CA ILE A 11 -3.70 1.80 16.76
C ILE A 11 -4.81 1.02 16.08
N ALA A 12 -4.47 -0.01 15.31
CA ALA A 12 -5.45 -0.92 14.75
C ALA A 12 -5.93 -1.90 15.81
N PHE A 13 -7.25 -1.97 15.98
CA PHE A 13 -7.90 -2.95 16.81
C PHE A 13 -8.68 -3.93 15.93
N GLY A 14 -8.32 -5.21 16.02
CA GLY A 14 -8.99 -6.27 15.27
C GLY A 14 -8.46 -6.47 13.85
N GLN A 15 -9.20 -7.27 13.08
CA GLN A 15 -8.85 -7.54 11.68
C GLN A 15 -9.38 -6.42 10.78
N ASN A 16 -8.51 -5.88 9.95
CA ASN A 16 -8.93 -4.99 8.88
C ASN A 16 -9.88 -5.73 7.93
N LYS A 17 -11.06 -5.19 7.73
CA LYS A 17 -12.02 -5.67 6.72
C LYS A 17 -11.71 -5.04 5.37
N PRO A 18 -12.10 -5.69 4.27
CA PRO A 18 -12.09 -5.03 2.95
C PRO A 18 -12.86 -3.71 3.01
N HIS A 19 -12.32 -2.68 2.36
CA HIS A 19 -12.88 -1.32 2.43
C HIS A 19 -13.17 -0.78 1.04
N LEU A 20 -14.25 -0.02 0.88
CA LEU A 20 -14.61 0.56 -0.41
C LEU A 20 -13.52 1.54 -0.86
N ARG A 21 -12.96 1.28 -2.04
CA ARG A 21 -11.92 2.09 -2.66
C ARG A 21 -12.36 3.54 -2.87
N SER A 22 -13.61 3.72 -3.31
CA SER A 22 -14.18 5.05 -3.56
C SER A 22 -14.30 5.88 -2.29
N LEU A 23 -14.71 5.30 -1.16
CA LEU A 23 -14.78 6.01 0.12
C LEU A 23 -13.41 6.49 0.58
N LEU A 24 -12.39 5.61 0.49
CA LEU A 24 -11.02 5.98 0.83
C LEU A 24 -10.50 7.10 -0.05
N GLN A 25 -10.75 7.04 -1.36
CA GLN A 25 -10.29 8.07 -2.28
C GLN A 25 -11.01 9.40 -2.02
N THR A 26 -12.33 9.38 -1.84
CA THR A 26 -13.11 10.59 -1.51
C THR A 26 -12.62 11.22 -0.22
N ALA A 27 -12.35 10.43 0.82
CA ALA A 27 -11.81 10.94 2.08
C ALA A 27 -10.42 11.60 1.88
N CYS A 28 -9.56 11.04 1.03
CA CYS A 28 -8.27 11.64 0.69
C CYS A 28 -8.45 12.95 -0.11
N ASP A 29 -9.39 12.98 -1.03
CA ASP A 29 -9.66 14.15 -1.86
C ASP A 29 -10.23 15.30 -1.02
N ASN A 30 -11.12 15.02 -0.05
CA ASN A 30 -11.64 16.00 0.90
C ASN A 30 -10.52 16.70 1.71
N GLN A 31 -9.44 15.98 1.99
CA GLN A 31 -8.27 16.53 2.68
C GLN A 31 -7.25 17.16 1.71
N GLY A 32 -7.51 17.18 0.42
CA GLY A 32 -6.57 17.70 -0.59
C GLY A 32 -5.29 16.86 -0.73
N TRP A 33 -5.28 15.60 -0.31
CA TRP A 33 -4.08 14.75 -0.35
C TRP A 33 -3.85 14.09 -1.71
N GLY A 34 -4.83 14.13 -2.61
CA GLY A 34 -4.73 13.56 -3.94
C GLY A 34 -4.75 12.02 -3.94
N LYS A 35 -4.04 11.42 -4.90
CA LYS A 35 -4.09 9.96 -5.12
C LYS A 35 -3.28 9.20 -4.07
N MET A 36 -3.91 8.84 -2.97
CA MET A 36 -3.34 7.98 -1.92
C MET A 36 -3.76 6.52 -2.09
N VAL A 37 -4.90 6.28 -2.73
CA VAL A 37 -5.43 4.94 -2.98
C VAL A 37 -4.92 4.44 -4.33
N ASN A 38 -4.36 3.23 -4.35
CA ASN A 38 -3.92 2.61 -5.58
C ASN A 38 -5.08 2.47 -6.57
N ARG A 39 -4.78 2.57 -7.87
CA ARG A 39 -5.76 2.30 -8.92
C ARG A 39 -6.38 0.91 -8.72
N PRO A 40 -7.67 0.72 -9.07
CA PRO A 40 -8.24 -0.62 -9.10
C PRO A 40 -7.42 -1.51 -10.04
N PRO A 41 -7.32 -2.80 -9.76
CA PRO A 41 -6.71 -3.74 -10.70
C PRO A 41 -7.49 -3.69 -12.03
N SER A 42 -6.84 -4.08 -13.13
CA SER A 42 -7.52 -4.22 -14.41
C SER A 42 -8.61 -5.29 -14.31
N LYS A 43 -9.61 -5.23 -15.20
CA LYS A 43 -10.65 -6.26 -15.29
C LYS A 43 -10.02 -7.65 -15.47
N HIS A 44 -8.98 -7.75 -16.30
CA HIS A 44 -8.19 -8.96 -16.51
C HIS A 44 -7.59 -9.48 -15.19
N SER A 45 -6.83 -8.66 -14.46
CA SER A 45 -6.23 -9.06 -13.17
C SER A 45 -7.27 -9.37 -12.09
N SER A 46 -8.44 -8.72 -12.14
CA SER A 46 -9.53 -8.99 -11.20
C SER A 46 -10.18 -10.34 -11.45
N LEU A 47 -10.41 -10.71 -12.72
CA LEU A 47 -10.94 -12.01 -13.08
C LEU A 47 -9.93 -13.13 -12.79
N GLU A 48 -8.66 -12.94 -13.14
CA GLU A 48 -7.61 -13.91 -12.82
C GLU A 48 -7.57 -14.23 -11.31
N ARG A 49 -7.60 -13.20 -10.47
CA ARG A 49 -7.61 -13.36 -9.00
C ARG A 49 -8.88 -14.05 -8.51
N ALA A 50 -10.04 -13.69 -9.06
CA ALA A 50 -11.31 -14.34 -8.72
C ALA A 50 -11.26 -15.83 -9.05
N MET A 51 -10.76 -16.19 -10.24
CA MET A 51 -10.55 -17.58 -10.64
C MET A 51 -9.57 -18.31 -9.71
N GLN A 52 -8.46 -17.68 -9.33
CA GLN A 52 -7.49 -18.24 -8.39
C GLN A 52 -8.12 -18.47 -7.02
N THR A 53 -8.89 -17.53 -6.51
CA THR A 53 -9.50 -17.63 -5.17
C THR A 53 -10.58 -18.71 -5.13
N VAL A 54 -11.54 -18.64 -6.04
CA VAL A 54 -12.73 -19.52 -6.03
C VAL A 54 -12.34 -20.95 -6.43
N CYS A 55 -11.55 -21.11 -7.50
CA CYS A 55 -11.18 -22.44 -7.97
C CYS A 55 -10.15 -23.15 -7.07
N LYS A 56 -9.45 -22.41 -6.19
CA LYS A 56 -8.58 -23.02 -5.19
C LYS A 56 -9.34 -23.97 -4.26
N GLY A 57 -10.58 -23.61 -3.91
CA GLY A 57 -11.46 -24.48 -3.12
C GLY A 57 -11.89 -25.76 -3.85
N LEU A 58 -11.87 -25.77 -5.19
CA LEU A 58 -12.19 -26.93 -6.01
C LEU A 58 -10.98 -27.88 -6.24
N ALA A 59 -9.79 -27.41 -5.94
CA ALA A 59 -8.52 -28.13 -6.17
C ALA A 59 -7.99 -28.83 -4.91
N ILE A 60 -8.86 -29.41 -4.06
CA ILE A 60 -8.55 -29.86 -2.68
C ILE A 60 -7.71 -31.17 -2.60
N GLU A 61 -7.02 -31.57 -3.63
CA GLU A 61 -6.12 -32.72 -3.51
C GLU A 61 -4.72 -32.28 -3.10
N ALA A 62 -4.12 -32.98 -2.12
CA ALA A 62 -2.84 -32.61 -1.51
C ALA A 62 -1.67 -32.46 -2.51
N ASP A 63 -1.72 -33.17 -3.65
CA ASP A 63 -0.65 -33.21 -4.65
C ASP A 63 -1.00 -32.43 -5.92
N ALA A 64 -2.07 -31.64 -5.90
CA ALA A 64 -2.54 -30.92 -7.07
C ALA A 64 -2.24 -29.42 -6.98
N VAL A 65 -1.84 -28.84 -8.09
CA VAL A 65 -1.60 -27.40 -8.24
C VAL A 65 -2.70 -26.80 -9.11
N LEU A 66 -3.29 -25.70 -8.63
CA LEU A 66 -4.19 -24.89 -9.44
C LEU A 66 -3.37 -24.10 -10.46
N SER A 67 -3.75 -24.19 -11.72
CA SER A 67 -3.23 -23.36 -12.81
C SER A 67 -4.36 -22.54 -13.40
N VAL A 68 -4.20 -21.23 -13.42
CA VAL A 68 -5.12 -20.29 -14.07
C VAL A 68 -4.38 -19.65 -15.23
N ARG A 69 -4.96 -19.73 -16.43
CA ARG A 69 -4.37 -19.17 -17.65
C ARG A 69 -5.39 -18.32 -18.42
N ALA A 70 -4.89 -17.28 -19.04
CA ALA A 70 -5.68 -16.49 -19.96
C ALA A 70 -6.03 -17.31 -21.22
N LEU A 71 -7.24 -17.08 -21.73
CA LEU A 71 -7.71 -17.60 -23.01
C LEU A 71 -8.00 -16.44 -23.96
N GLU A 72 -8.07 -16.73 -25.25
CA GLU A 72 -8.68 -15.83 -26.21
C GLU A 72 -10.19 -16.12 -26.31
N PRO A 73 -11.05 -15.10 -26.44
CA PRO A 73 -10.74 -13.68 -26.48
C PRO A 73 -10.30 -13.09 -25.13
N GLU A 74 -9.76 -11.86 -25.18
CA GLU A 74 -9.39 -11.10 -23.97
C GLU A 74 -10.49 -11.12 -22.91
N LEU A 75 -10.09 -11.07 -21.63
CA LEU A 75 -10.96 -11.18 -20.47
C LEU A 75 -11.61 -12.55 -20.26
N SER A 76 -11.01 -13.59 -20.81
CA SER A 76 -11.37 -14.99 -20.54
C SER A 76 -10.24 -15.73 -19.84
N PHE A 77 -10.59 -16.59 -18.89
CA PHE A 77 -9.64 -17.42 -18.14
C PHE A 77 -10.14 -18.85 -17.98
N GLU A 78 -9.19 -19.79 -17.97
CA GLU A 78 -9.41 -21.18 -17.65
C GLU A 78 -8.65 -21.55 -16.37
N ALA A 79 -9.33 -22.21 -15.46
CA ALA A 79 -8.75 -22.85 -14.28
C ALA A 79 -8.66 -24.36 -14.48
N THR A 80 -7.48 -24.91 -14.27
CA THR A 80 -7.21 -26.35 -14.35
C THR A 80 -6.51 -26.82 -13.09
N ARG A 81 -6.80 -28.04 -12.69
CA ARG A 81 -6.08 -28.79 -11.65
C ARG A 81 -5.01 -29.62 -12.32
N VAL A 82 -3.76 -29.43 -11.95
CA VAL A 82 -2.62 -30.19 -12.46
C VAL A 82 -2.09 -31.08 -11.34
N ARG A 83 -2.20 -32.39 -11.52
CA ARG A 83 -1.59 -33.36 -10.63
C ARG A 83 -0.30 -33.91 -11.25
N LYS A 84 0.80 -33.81 -10.53
CA LYS A 84 2.08 -34.35 -10.98
C LYS A 84 2.07 -35.87 -10.88
N GLY A 85 2.23 -36.56 -12.01
CA GLY A 85 2.44 -38.00 -12.07
C GLY A 85 3.92 -38.32 -12.29
N THR A 86 4.31 -39.59 -12.02
CA THR A 86 5.68 -40.04 -12.24
C THR A 86 6.11 -40.03 -13.71
N THR A 87 5.18 -40.26 -14.61
CA THR A 87 5.43 -40.34 -16.07
C THR A 87 4.71 -39.20 -16.83
N ARG A 88 3.53 -38.82 -16.40
CA ARG A 88 2.73 -37.75 -17.04
C ARG A 88 1.92 -36.99 -16.00
N ASN A 89 1.75 -35.69 -16.22
CA ASN A 89 0.83 -34.88 -15.44
C ASN A 89 -0.62 -35.15 -15.88
N THR A 90 -1.52 -35.24 -14.91
CA THR A 90 -2.97 -35.28 -15.19
C THR A 90 -3.51 -33.87 -15.05
N VAL A 91 -4.18 -33.38 -16.10
CA VAL A 91 -4.81 -32.07 -16.11
C VAL A 91 -6.33 -32.25 -16.10
N THR A 92 -6.99 -31.66 -15.12
CA THR A 92 -8.44 -31.68 -14.98
C THR A 92 -8.97 -30.26 -15.13
N HIS A 93 -9.87 -30.04 -16.06
CA HIS A 93 -10.57 -28.76 -16.20
C HIS A 93 -11.48 -28.51 -15.00
N LEU A 94 -11.42 -27.34 -14.43
CA LEU A 94 -12.27 -26.92 -13.30
C LEU A 94 -13.36 -25.96 -13.75
N ALA A 95 -12.98 -24.86 -14.38
CA ALA A 95 -13.90 -23.85 -14.89
C ALA A 95 -13.25 -22.99 -15.98
N SER A 96 -14.04 -22.44 -16.86
CA SER A 96 -13.68 -21.31 -17.71
C SER A 96 -14.69 -20.21 -17.53
N ALA A 97 -14.22 -18.99 -17.39
CA ALA A 97 -15.06 -17.82 -17.18
C ALA A 97 -14.57 -16.64 -18.02
N GLN A 98 -15.49 -15.74 -18.35
CA GLN A 98 -15.21 -14.51 -19.07
C GLN A 98 -15.96 -13.34 -18.46
N VAL A 99 -15.48 -12.11 -18.71
CA VAL A 99 -16.23 -10.91 -18.35
C VAL A 99 -17.20 -10.57 -19.47
N ASP A 100 -18.49 -10.57 -19.14
CA ASP A 100 -19.49 -9.92 -19.96
C ASP A 100 -19.37 -8.40 -19.76
N GLU A 101 -18.78 -7.72 -20.73
CA GLU A 101 -18.54 -6.28 -20.64
C GLU A 101 -19.81 -5.46 -20.63
N ALA A 102 -20.87 -5.93 -21.29
CA ALA A 102 -22.15 -5.23 -21.36
C ALA A 102 -22.88 -5.30 -20.01
N ALA A 103 -22.86 -6.46 -19.36
CA ALA A 103 -23.46 -6.66 -18.03
C ALA A 103 -22.52 -6.23 -16.89
N GLY A 104 -21.22 -6.09 -17.13
CA GLY A 104 -20.21 -5.81 -16.12
C GLY A 104 -20.01 -6.95 -15.12
N ARG A 105 -20.34 -8.18 -15.50
CA ARG A 105 -20.38 -9.38 -14.66
C ARG A 105 -19.50 -10.48 -15.23
N VAL A 106 -19.20 -11.47 -14.38
CA VAL A 106 -18.52 -12.69 -14.81
C VAL A 106 -19.55 -13.71 -15.29
N ALA A 107 -19.35 -14.21 -16.52
CA ALA A 107 -20.10 -15.31 -17.07
C ALA A 107 -19.27 -16.58 -17.04
N LEU A 108 -19.83 -17.65 -16.48
CA LEU A 108 -19.25 -18.99 -16.51
C LEU A 108 -19.47 -19.59 -17.91
N VAL A 109 -18.36 -19.97 -18.58
CA VAL A 109 -18.41 -20.52 -19.96
C VAL A 109 -18.49 -22.04 -19.94
N SER A 110 -17.66 -22.66 -19.10
CA SER A 110 -17.66 -24.10 -18.90
C SER A 110 -17.18 -24.44 -17.48
N TRP A 111 -17.57 -25.60 -16.97
CA TRP A 111 -17.20 -26.04 -15.62
C TRP A 111 -17.16 -27.56 -15.51
N ASN A 112 -16.50 -28.04 -14.46
CA ASN A 112 -16.52 -29.45 -14.12
C ASN A 112 -17.95 -29.84 -13.71
N PRO A 113 -18.56 -30.90 -14.29
CA PRO A 113 -19.92 -31.32 -13.98
C PRO A 113 -20.19 -31.68 -12.50
N GLN A 114 -19.14 -31.91 -11.73
CA GLN A 114 -19.23 -32.18 -10.28
C GLN A 114 -19.38 -30.90 -9.45
N ALA A 115 -19.15 -29.71 -10.03
CA ALA A 115 -19.30 -28.44 -9.34
C ALA A 115 -20.73 -27.88 -9.53
N ASP A 116 -21.25 -27.26 -8.50
CA ASP A 116 -22.49 -26.47 -8.60
C ASP A 116 -22.23 -25.22 -9.44
N SER A 117 -22.78 -25.19 -10.65
CA SER A 117 -22.55 -24.10 -11.62
C SER A 117 -23.14 -22.76 -11.15
N ILE A 118 -24.26 -22.79 -10.43
CA ILE A 118 -24.93 -21.58 -9.94
C ILE A 118 -24.09 -20.96 -8.83
N GLN A 119 -23.68 -21.77 -7.85
CA GLN A 119 -22.82 -21.32 -6.76
C GLN A 119 -21.47 -20.83 -7.30
N LEU A 120 -20.84 -21.57 -8.19
CA LEU A 120 -19.56 -21.21 -8.81
C LEU A 120 -19.63 -19.88 -9.57
N SER A 121 -20.68 -19.68 -10.37
CA SER A 121 -20.91 -18.42 -11.10
C SER A 121 -21.11 -17.25 -10.14
N THR A 122 -21.90 -17.46 -9.07
CA THR A 122 -22.16 -16.44 -8.05
C THR A 122 -20.89 -16.05 -7.31
N ASP A 123 -20.09 -17.04 -6.89
CA ASP A 123 -18.85 -16.81 -6.15
C ASP A 123 -17.80 -16.11 -7.02
N LEU A 124 -17.68 -16.49 -8.29
CA LEU A 124 -16.77 -15.85 -9.23
C LEU A 124 -17.14 -14.39 -9.47
N ASP A 125 -18.41 -14.09 -9.70
CA ASP A 125 -18.84 -12.70 -9.90
C ASP A 125 -18.67 -11.87 -8.62
N ALA A 126 -19.04 -12.41 -7.46
CA ALA A 126 -18.86 -11.74 -6.17
C ALA A 126 -17.38 -11.41 -5.89
N GLU A 127 -16.48 -12.37 -6.11
CA GLU A 127 -15.05 -12.17 -5.91
C GLU A 127 -14.46 -11.18 -6.94
N TYR A 128 -14.89 -11.24 -8.19
CA TYR A 128 -14.50 -10.30 -9.23
C TYR A 128 -14.91 -8.86 -8.88
N GLN A 129 -16.17 -8.64 -8.48
CA GLN A 129 -16.66 -7.33 -8.03
C GLN A 129 -15.93 -6.85 -6.78
N SER A 130 -15.67 -7.76 -5.85
CA SER A 130 -14.90 -7.46 -4.64
C SER A 130 -13.49 -6.94 -5.00
N ASN A 131 -12.79 -7.60 -5.93
CA ASN A 131 -11.46 -7.18 -6.38
C ASN A 131 -11.45 -5.79 -7.04
N LEU A 132 -12.52 -5.41 -7.73
CA LEU A 132 -12.64 -4.10 -8.36
C LEU A 132 -12.97 -2.99 -7.35
N LEU A 133 -13.94 -3.24 -6.47
CA LEU A 133 -14.55 -2.21 -5.62
C LEU A 133 -13.81 -2.00 -4.30
N TYR A 134 -13.21 -3.06 -3.77
CA TYR A 134 -12.62 -3.01 -2.43
C TYR A 134 -11.09 -3.00 -2.48
N VAL A 135 -10.51 -2.43 -1.45
CA VAL A 135 -9.09 -2.63 -1.11
C VAL A 135 -9.00 -3.79 -0.11
N THR A 136 -7.97 -4.62 -0.28
CA THR A 136 -7.68 -5.67 0.70
C THR A 136 -7.19 -5.06 2.02
N PRO A 137 -7.20 -5.82 3.14
CA PRO A 137 -6.64 -5.35 4.40
C PRO A 137 -5.18 -4.87 4.29
N ALA A 138 -4.36 -5.56 3.50
CA ALA A 138 -2.97 -5.16 3.26
C ALA A 138 -2.87 -3.85 2.46
N GLN A 139 -3.75 -3.64 1.48
CA GLN A 139 -3.81 -2.39 0.73
C GLN A 139 -4.32 -1.24 1.60
N LEU A 140 -5.31 -1.50 2.48
CA LEU A 140 -5.80 -0.51 3.44
C LEU A 140 -4.68 -0.05 4.38
N HIS A 141 -3.89 -1.00 4.91
CA HIS A 141 -2.71 -0.66 5.72
C HIS A 141 -1.76 0.27 4.96
N GLY A 142 -1.46 -0.04 3.68
CA GLY A 142 -0.62 0.81 2.84
C GLY A 142 -1.21 2.22 2.62
N VAL A 143 -2.53 2.35 2.47
CA VAL A 143 -3.19 3.67 2.38
C VAL A 143 -3.02 4.44 3.69
N ILE A 144 -3.23 3.78 4.84
CA ILE A 144 -3.07 4.40 6.16
C ILE A 144 -1.62 4.85 6.36
N ALA A 145 -0.65 4.01 6.04
CA ALA A 145 0.77 4.35 6.11
C ALA A 145 1.11 5.59 5.26
N ASN A 146 0.57 5.67 4.04
CA ASN A 146 0.74 6.83 3.17
C ASN A 146 0.10 8.10 3.75
N VAL A 147 -1.09 7.99 4.33
CA VAL A 147 -1.78 9.10 5.01
C VAL A 147 -0.98 9.56 6.23
N VAL A 148 -0.52 8.63 7.06
CA VAL A 148 0.34 8.93 8.21
C VAL A 148 1.63 9.62 7.78
N ALA A 149 2.30 9.13 6.75
CA ALA A 149 3.50 9.76 6.18
C ALA A 149 3.22 11.18 5.68
N LYS A 150 2.06 11.40 5.03
CA LYS A 150 1.62 12.74 4.60
C LYS A 150 1.45 13.70 5.77
N LEU A 151 1.03 13.20 6.90
CA LEU A 151 0.90 13.93 8.17
C LEU A 151 2.21 13.99 8.98
N LYS A 152 3.32 13.60 8.37
CA LYS A 152 4.66 13.52 9.00
C LYS A 152 4.73 12.56 10.19
N GLY A 153 3.81 11.59 10.26
CA GLY A 153 3.84 10.52 11.24
C GLY A 153 4.82 9.41 10.87
N VAL A 154 4.99 8.46 11.77
CA VAL A 154 5.83 7.26 11.60
C VAL A 154 5.11 6.00 12.08
N GLU A 155 5.46 4.86 11.51
CA GLU A 155 5.02 3.57 12.02
C GLU A 155 5.87 3.17 13.23
N LEU A 156 5.22 2.77 14.34
CA LEU A 156 5.91 2.40 15.58
C LEU A 156 6.02 0.88 15.68
N GLY A 157 7.22 0.34 15.50
CA GLY A 157 7.70 -0.98 15.92
C GLY A 157 6.79 -2.20 15.79
N GLY A 158 5.84 -2.17 14.92
CA GLY A 158 4.91 -3.26 14.70
C GLY A 158 3.83 -2.86 13.70
N ARG A 159 3.40 -3.79 12.88
CA ARG A 159 2.34 -3.56 11.92
C ARG A 159 1.09 -3.03 12.65
N ASN A 160 0.56 -1.90 12.16
CA ASN A 160 -0.69 -1.31 12.63
C ASN A 160 -0.63 -0.38 13.85
N VAL A 161 0.54 0.10 14.24
CA VAL A 161 0.67 1.17 15.23
C VAL A 161 1.41 2.34 14.59
N PHE A 162 0.78 3.51 14.58
CA PHE A 162 1.35 4.71 13.98
C PHE A 162 1.38 5.84 15.00
N TYR A 163 2.47 6.60 15.00
CA TYR A 163 2.52 7.89 15.67
C TYR A 163 2.12 8.99 14.69
N ILE A 164 1.25 9.88 15.14
CA ILE A 164 0.80 11.05 14.40
C ILE A 164 1.12 12.30 15.23
N PRO A 165 1.94 13.23 14.72
CA PRO A 165 2.20 14.50 15.40
C PRO A 165 0.90 15.27 15.68
N GLN A 166 0.88 16.07 16.73
CA GLN A 166 -0.32 16.81 17.16
C GLN A 166 -0.95 17.64 16.02
N SER A 167 -0.12 18.24 15.17
CA SER A 167 -0.57 19.01 14.00
C SER A 167 -1.36 18.18 12.97
N GLY A 168 -1.17 16.87 12.95
CA GLY A 168 -1.82 15.94 12.02
C GLY A 168 -3.03 15.22 12.60
N VAL A 169 -3.23 15.23 13.91
CA VAL A 169 -4.25 14.40 14.60
C VAL A 169 -5.66 14.73 14.12
N GLN A 170 -6.01 16.01 14.03
CA GLN A 170 -7.34 16.43 13.59
C GLN A 170 -7.63 16.00 12.14
N ALA A 171 -6.66 16.22 11.23
CA ALA A 171 -6.80 15.82 9.83
C ALA A 171 -6.91 14.31 9.67
N PHE A 172 -6.16 13.54 10.47
CA PHE A 172 -6.26 12.07 10.48
C PHE A 172 -7.64 11.60 10.98
N SER A 173 -8.13 12.16 12.09
CA SER A 173 -9.44 11.81 12.65
C SER A 173 -10.58 12.15 11.71
N GLN A 174 -10.51 13.30 11.03
CA GLN A 174 -11.49 13.66 10.01
C GLN A 174 -11.45 12.70 8.83
N TRP A 175 -10.26 12.44 8.28
CA TRP A 175 -10.07 11.46 7.20
C TRP A 175 -10.60 10.07 7.58
N GLN A 176 -10.29 9.60 8.78
CA GLN A 176 -10.76 8.32 9.30
C GLN A 176 -12.29 8.24 9.35
N SER A 177 -12.93 9.33 9.80
CA SER A 177 -14.38 9.46 9.83
C SER A 177 -14.98 9.46 8.44
N ASP A 178 -14.45 10.28 7.52
CA ASP A 178 -14.90 10.38 6.13
C ASP A 178 -14.75 9.03 5.40
N ALA A 179 -13.65 8.33 5.65
CA ALA A 179 -13.38 7.01 5.10
C ALA A 179 -14.16 5.88 5.80
N GLN A 180 -14.89 6.17 6.88
CA GLN A 180 -15.63 5.19 7.69
C GLN A 180 -14.75 4.04 8.22
N ILE A 181 -13.49 4.32 8.57
CA ILE A 181 -12.56 3.32 9.10
C ILE A 181 -12.77 3.17 10.59
N SER A 182 -13.39 2.08 11.01
CA SER A 182 -13.64 1.76 12.43
C SER A 182 -12.54 0.87 13.06
N SER A 183 -11.63 0.34 12.25
CA SER A 183 -10.59 -0.60 12.73
C SER A 183 -9.38 0.07 13.37
N TYR A 184 -9.29 1.40 13.35
CA TYR A 184 -8.24 2.17 14.00
C TYR A 184 -8.81 3.09 15.06
N HIS A 185 -8.15 3.16 16.21
CA HIS A 185 -8.48 4.09 17.28
C HIS A 185 -7.33 5.05 17.49
N THR A 186 -7.66 6.33 17.62
CA THR A 186 -6.67 7.37 17.93
C THR A 186 -6.63 7.55 19.43
N VAL A 187 -5.47 7.30 20.00
CA VAL A 187 -5.23 7.43 21.45
C VAL A 187 -4.22 8.55 21.67
N PRO A 188 -4.52 9.56 22.52
CA PRO A 188 -3.55 10.59 22.86
C PRO A 188 -2.30 9.97 23.49
N LEU A 189 -1.13 10.32 22.97
CA LEU A 189 0.14 9.95 23.54
C LEU A 189 0.68 11.12 24.35
N GLU A 190 0.66 10.99 25.66
CA GLU A 190 1.39 11.88 26.56
C GLU A 190 2.86 11.43 26.59
N THR A 191 3.60 11.78 25.53
CA THR A 191 5.00 11.34 25.37
C THR A 191 5.96 11.94 26.40
N ALA A 192 5.53 12.98 27.11
CA ALA A 192 6.31 13.59 28.21
C ALA A 192 6.74 12.60 29.30
N LYS A 193 6.11 11.44 29.39
CA LYS A 193 6.32 10.48 30.49
C LYS A 193 7.08 9.21 30.09
N SER A 194 7.38 9.00 28.80
CA SER A 194 8.06 7.79 28.34
C SER A 194 9.25 8.10 27.43
N PRO A 195 10.48 8.15 28.01
CA PRO A 195 11.72 8.26 27.22
C PRO A 195 11.82 7.18 26.12
N ASP A 196 11.32 5.99 26.38
CA ASP A 196 11.34 4.87 25.43
C ASP A 196 10.48 5.13 24.21
N THR A 197 9.33 5.81 24.35
CA THR A 197 8.49 6.20 23.21
C THR A 197 9.21 7.21 22.31
N VAL A 198 9.87 8.21 22.90
CA VAL A 198 10.68 9.20 22.17
C VAL A 198 11.80 8.51 21.42
N LYS A 199 12.54 7.64 22.08
CA LYS A 199 13.61 6.86 21.46
C LYS A 199 13.08 6.04 20.28
N HIS A 200 11.97 5.35 20.47
CA HIS A 200 11.37 4.53 19.42
C HIS A 200 10.92 5.34 18.20
N ILE A 201 10.34 6.53 18.40
CA ILE A 201 10.01 7.46 17.31
C ILE A 201 11.27 7.89 16.58
N LEU A 202 12.35 8.22 17.29
CA LEU A 202 13.62 8.61 16.69
C LEU A 202 14.28 7.47 15.93
N ASP A 203 14.26 6.25 16.48
CA ASP A 203 14.79 5.06 15.81
C ASP A 203 14.05 4.80 14.49
N GLN A 204 12.71 4.89 14.50
CA GLN A 204 11.89 4.72 13.28
C GLN A 204 12.11 5.84 12.26
N LEU A 205 12.24 7.09 12.71
CA LEU A 205 12.60 8.21 11.85
C LEU A 205 13.97 7.97 11.20
N ASN A 206 14.95 7.51 11.98
CA ASN A 206 16.28 7.19 11.47
C ASN A 206 16.26 6.03 10.48
N GLU A 207 15.52 4.97 10.73
CA GLU A 207 15.34 3.86 9.78
C GLU A 207 14.72 4.33 8.47
N GLU A 208 13.69 5.19 8.53
CA GLU A 208 13.06 5.76 7.34
C GLU A 208 14.05 6.63 6.55
N VAL A 209 14.78 7.52 7.24
CA VAL A 209 15.79 8.38 6.61
C VAL A 209 16.91 7.56 5.99
N THR A 210 17.38 6.51 6.67
CA THR A 210 18.43 5.63 6.16
C THR A 210 17.94 4.88 4.92
N ARG A 211 16.75 4.31 4.96
CA ARG A 211 16.19 3.53 3.85
C ARG A 211 15.91 4.39 2.61
N GLU A 212 15.21 5.51 2.81
CA GLU A 212 14.79 6.37 1.71
C GLU A 212 15.88 7.35 1.28
N GLY A 213 16.72 7.78 2.25
CA GLY A 213 17.85 8.64 1.99
C GLY A 213 18.99 7.93 1.26
N ALA A 214 19.21 6.63 1.50
CA ALA A 214 20.27 5.88 0.84
C ALA A 214 20.20 5.98 -0.70
N ALA A 215 19.01 5.80 -1.28
CA ALA A 215 18.81 5.91 -2.72
C ALA A 215 19.09 7.33 -3.26
N VAL A 216 18.78 8.35 -2.46
CA VAL A 216 19.01 9.77 -2.80
C VAL A 216 20.50 10.10 -2.73
N LEU A 217 21.18 9.63 -1.68
CA LEU A 217 22.63 9.84 -1.49
C LEU A 217 23.45 9.12 -2.56
N GLU A 218 23.08 7.88 -2.89
CA GLU A 218 23.73 7.11 -3.96
C GLU A 218 23.54 7.80 -5.32
N ALA A 219 22.33 8.26 -5.62
CA ALA A 219 22.06 9.00 -6.84
C ALA A 219 22.85 10.31 -6.93
N ALA A 220 22.95 11.05 -5.84
CA ALA A 220 23.73 12.29 -5.78
C ALA A 220 25.24 12.02 -5.97
N ALA A 221 25.75 10.94 -5.39
CA ALA A 221 27.15 10.55 -5.50
C ALA A 221 27.54 10.04 -6.90
N SER A 222 26.62 9.37 -7.60
CA SER A 222 26.88 8.82 -8.94
C SER A 222 27.05 9.88 -10.03
N GLY A 223 26.45 11.06 -9.87
CA GLY A 223 26.48 12.16 -10.84
C GLY A 223 25.84 11.86 -12.21
N SER A 224 25.27 10.67 -12.38
CA SER A 224 24.78 10.16 -13.68
C SER A 224 23.27 9.85 -13.69
N VAL A 225 22.46 10.66 -13.03
CA VAL A 225 21.03 10.43 -12.90
C VAL A 225 20.26 11.18 -13.98
N GLU A 226 19.31 10.50 -14.63
CA GLU A 226 18.39 11.15 -15.56
C GLU A 226 17.67 12.35 -14.90
N PRO A 227 17.54 13.51 -15.58
CA PRO A 227 17.00 14.74 -14.99
C PRO A 227 15.63 14.60 -14.31
N ARG A 228 14.75 13.77 -14.90
CA ARG A 228 13.42 13.49 -14.33
C ARG A 228 13.51 12.74 -13.00
N SER A 229 14.42 11.76 -12.94
CA SER A 229 14.71 10.98 -11.73
C SER A 229 15.38 11.84 -10.66
N ALA A 230 16.37 12.67 -11.04
CA ALA A 230 17.02 13.60 -10.15
C ALA A 230 16.03 14.56 -9.49
N LYS A 231 15.11 15.15 -10.26
CA LYS A 231 14.04 16.02 -9.74
C LYS A 231 13.12 15.30 -8.75
N ALA A 232 12.76 14.05 -9.04
CA ALA A 232 11.92 13.25 -8.13
C ALA A 232 12.65 12.91 -6.83
N MET A 233 13.94 12.59 -6.90
CA MET A 233 14.78 12.30 -5.74
C MET A 233 15.05 13.55 -4.90
N ALA A 234 15.33 14.69 -5.50
CA ALA A 234 15.46 15.97 -4.80
C ALA A 234 14.17 16.33 -4.04
N LYS A 235 13.00 16.10 -4.66
CA LYS A 235 11.72 16.28 -3.97
C LYS A 235 11.53 15.36 -2.77
N ARG A 236 12.00 14.11 -2.86
CA ARG A 236 11.97 13.15 -1.72
C ARG A 236 12.92 13.60 -0.60
N ALA A 237 14.15 13.99 -0.94
CA ALA A 237 15.10 14.53 0.03
C ALA A 237 14.52 15.71 0.79
N ARG A 238 13.94 16.67 0.09
CA ARG A 238 13.28 17.84 0.71
C ARG A 238 12.14 17.43 1.65
N ALA A 239 11.30 16.47 1.26
CA ALA A 239 10.21 15.99 2.11
C ALA A 239 10.74 15.33 3.40
N LEU A 240 11.84 14.59 3.33
CA LEU A 240 12.51 14.02 4.52
C LEU A 240 13.13 15.10 5.40
N VAL A 241 13.81 16.09 4.82
CA VAL A 241 14.34 17.25 5.55
C VAL A 241 13.24 18.01 6.28
N ASP A 242 12.11 18.30 5.61
CA ASP A 242 10.96 18.97 6.23
C ASP A 242 10.35 18.14 7.36
N LYS A 243 10.35 16.80 7.21
CA LYS A 243 9.91 15.88 8.26
C LYS A 243 10.85 15.95 9.47
N ILE A 244 12.18 15.86 9.26
CA ILE A 244 13.19 15.97 10.33
C ILE A 244 13.03 17.29 11.07
N LYS A 245 12.95 18.44 10.36
CA LYS A 245 12.74 19.78 10.96
C LYS A 245 11.48 19.83 11.83
N SER A 246 10.43 19.14 11.41
CA SER A 246 9.19 19.04 12.19
C SER A 246 9.42 18.29 13.51
N TYR A 247 10.23 17.24 13.50
CA TYR A 247 10.60 16.48 14.70
C TYR A 247 11.61 17.25 15.58
N GLU A 248 12.58 17.95 14.99
CA GLU A 248 13.47 18.85 15.73
C GLU A 248 12.67 19.88 16.56
N SER A 249 11.68 20.50 15.92
CA SER A 249 10.80 21.47 16.59
C SER A 249 9.95 20.81 17.69
N ALA A 250 9.41 19.63 17.44
CA ALA A 250 8.56 18.91 18.39
C ALA A 250 9.36 18.38 19.60
N LEU A 251 10.58 17.92 19.37
CA LEU A 251 11.46 17.31 20.38
C LEU A 251 12.32 18.33 21.12
N GLY A 252 12.48 19.54 20.56
CA GLY A 252 13.45 20.52 21.07
C GLY A 252 14.90 20.00 20.98
N GLN A 253 15.18 19.08 20.05
CA GLN A 253 16.50 18.46 19.84
C GLN A 253 16.96 18.74 18.42
N CYS A 254 18.26 18.95 18.26
CA CYS A 254 18.89 19.08 16.95
C CYS A 254 19.13 17.69 16.36
N LEU A 255 18.66 17.47 15.14
CA LEU A 255 18.83 16.23 14.36
C LEU A 255 19.67 16.45 13.11
N ASP A 256 20.63 17.40 13.16
CA ASP A 256 21.50 17.80 12.04
C ASP A 256 22.15 16.58 11.38
N TRP A 257 22.59 15.60 12.16
CA TRP A 257 23.22 14.38 11.66
C TRP A 257 22.33 13.56 10.70
N MET A 258 20.99 13.68 10.81
CA MET A 258 20.06 13.09 9.83
C MET A 258 19.78 14.05 8.67
N ARG A 259 19.75 15.35 8.93
CA ARG A 259 19.29 16.38 8.01
C ARG A 259 20.35 16.81 7.01
N GLU A 260 21.56 17.11 7.49
CA GLU A 260 22.65 17.67 6.67
C GLU A 260 23.03 16.80 5.44
N PRO A 261 23.14 15.47 5.57
CA PRO A 261 23.43 14.62 4.40
C PRO A 261 22.36 14.72 3.31
N LEU A 262 21.09 14.84 3.70
CA LEU A 262 19.96 14.95 2.76
C LEU A 262 19.92 16.34 2.10
N GLU A 263 20.21 17.41 2.82
CA GLU A 263 20.30 18.79 2.27
C GLU A 263 21.46 18.89 1.26
N GLN A 264 22.59 18.24 1.55
CA GLN A 264 23.71 18.17 0.61
C GLN A 264 23.34 17.37 -0.66
N ALA A 265 22.68 16.22 -0.51
CA ALA A 265 22.22 15.40 -1.62
C ALA A 265 21.16 16.11 -2.47
N GLU A 266 20.21 16.82 -1.86
CA GLU A 266 19.23 17.65 -2.57
C GLU A 266 19.93 18.72 -3.43
N SER A 267 20.91 19.41 -2.85
CA SER A 267 21.67 20.43 -3.55
C SER A 267 22.45 19.87 -4.74
N ALA A 268 23.11 18.73 -4.57
CA ALA A 268 23.85 18.04 -5.63
C ALA A 268 22.92 17.61 -6.79
N LEU A 269 21.78 17.04 -6.50
CA LEU A 269 20.78 16.64 -7.50
C LEU A 269 20.17 17.83 -8.23
N ALA A 270 19.98 18.96 -7.55
CA ALA A 270 19.50 20.19 -8.16
C ALA A 270 20.51 20.74 -9.19
N VAL A 271 21.81 20.70 -8.88
CA VAL A 271 22.88 21.09 -9.81
C VAL A 271 22.90 20.18 -11.04
N THR A 272 22.81 18.88 -10.84
CA THR A 272 22.74 17.88 -11.94
C THR A 272 21.58 18.18 -12.88
N THR A 273 20.42 18.53 -12.33
CA THR A 273 19.21 18.89 -13.12
C THR A 273 19.44 20.16 -13.95
N LEU A 274 20.12 21.18 -13.41
CA LEU A 274 20.39 22.43 -14.11
C LEU A 274 21.40 22.24 -15.26
N LEU A 275 22.45 21.46 -15.05
CA LEU A 275 23.48 21.20 -16.07
C LEU A 275 22.92 20.41 -17.26
N SER A 276 21.96 19.53 -17.04
CA SER A 276 21.32 18.76 -18.10
C SER A 276 20.33 19.54 -18.97
N VAL A 277 19.84 20.71 -18.49
CA VAL A 277 18.97 21.61 -19.25
C VAL A 277 19.80 22.57 -20.12
N SER A 278 21.09 22.72 -19.81
CA SER A 278 22.01 23.64 -20.50
C SER A 278 22.83 22.93 -21.59
N ALA A 279 22.74 21.64 -21.74
CA ALA A 279 23.36 20.81 -22.78
C ALA A 279 22.34 20.37 -23.82
#